data_c65a8a687f52677d3b76ca3c674c98b0
#
_entry.id   c65a8a687f52677d3b76ca3c674c98b0
#
_cell.length_a   1.000
_cell.length_b   1.000
_cell.length_c   1.000
_cell.angle_alpha   90.00
_cell.angle_beta   90.00
_cell.angle_gamma   90.00
#
_symmetry.space_group_name_H-M   'P 1'
#
loop_
_entity.id
_entity.type
_entity.pdbx_description
1 polymer ?
#
loop_
_entity_poly.entity_id
_entity_poly.type
_entity_poly.pdbx_seq_one_letter_code
_entity_poly.pdbx_strand_id
1 'polypeptide(L)'
;MEEEQDASIPALEPFRVEQAPPVIYYIPDFISKEEEEYLLRQVFNAPKPKWTQLSGRKLQNWGGLPHPRGMVPERLPPWLQRCVDKVSDLSLFGGLPANHVLVNQYLPGEGIMPRPPPQPITSLLLEPCSLLVLRGAAYTRHLHGIAAARVDELDPASPPPNAAACCSALPGARLVRGTRVSLTIRRVPRVLRAGLLLSK
;
A
#
# COMPACT_ATOMS: atom_id res chain seq x y z
N MET A 1 23.61 -3.79 -4.28
CA MET A 1 22.38 -3.06 -3.85
C MET A 1 21.08 -3.72 -4.32
N GLU A 2 21.02 -4.39 -5.46
CA GLU A 2 19.82 -5.17 -5.87
C GLU A 2 19.67 -6.47 -5.06
N GLU A 3 20.76 -7.15 -4.69
CA GLU A 3 20.74 -8.41 -3.92
C GLU A 3 20.20 -8.24 -2.47
N GLU A 4 20.39 -7.08 -1.88
CA GLU A 4 19.88 -6.80 -0.51
C GLU A 4 18.34 -6.61 -0.47
N GLN A 5 17.72 -6.23 -1.59
CA GLN A 5 16.27 -6.04 -1.66
C GLN A 5 15.51 -7.36 -1.87
N ASP A 6 16.18 -8.39 -2.38
CA ASP A 6 15.62 -9.73 -2.53
C ASP A 6 15.89 -10.64 -1.30
N ALA A 7 16.65 -10.16 -0.32
CA ALA A 7 16.87 -10.91 0.92
C ALA A 7 15.55 -11.17 1.64
N SER A 8 15.34 -12.41 2.05
CA SER A 8 14.17 -12.80 2.81
C SER A 8 14.17 -12.11 4.19
N ILE A 9 12.99 -11.83 4.70
CA ILE A 9 12.80 -11.33 6.07
C ILE A 9 12.28 -12.51 6.88
N PRO A 10 13.11 -13.14 7.73
CA PRO A 10 12.74 -14.39 8.42
C PRO A 10 11.40 -14.29 9.17
N ALA A 11 11.11 -13.15 9.78
CA ALA A 11 9.85 -12.93 10.49
C ALA A 11 8.62 -12.91 9.57
N LEU A 12 8.79 -12.66 8.27
CA LEU A 12 7.71 -12.58 7.29
C LEU A 12 7.58 -13.82 6.41
N GLU A 13 8.52 -14.77 6.46
CA GLU A 13 8.48 -15.96 5.62
C GLU A 13 7.17 -16.76 5.73
N PRO A 14 6.52 -16.88 6.91
CA PRO A 14 5.20 -17.53 7.01
C PRO A 14 4.09 -16.85 6.20
N PHE A 15 4.29 -15.59 5.81
CA PHE A 15 3.33 -14.77 5.06
C PHE A 15 3.71 -14.59 3.58
N ARG A 16 4.69 -15.35 3.10
CA ARG A 16 5.15 -15.27 1.72
C ARG A 16 4.08 -15.80 0.76
N VAL A 17 3.89 -15.06 -0.34
CA VAL A 17 3.00 -15.48 -1.42
C VAL A 17 3.84 -16.20 -2.47
N GLU A 18 3.77 -17.53 -2.49
CA GLU A 18 4.67 -18.39 -3.29
C GLU A 18 4.39 -18.30 -4.80
N GLN A 19 3.14 -18.22 -5.21
CA GLN A 19 2.72 -18.22 -6.62
C GLN A 19 2.59 -16.80 -7.20
N ALA A 20 3.48 -15.90 -6.80
CA ALA A 20 3.49 -14.51 -7.23
C ALA A 20 4.92 -14.07 -7.56
N PRO A 21 5.14 -12.96 -8.29
CA PRO A 21 6.48 -12.42 -8.50
C PRO A 21 7.23 -12.22 -7.18
N PRO A 22 8.52 -12.58 -7.08
CA PRO A 22 9.28 -12.41 -5.85
C PRO A 22 9.63 -10.92 -5.62
N VAL A 23 9.53 -10.36 -4.43
CA VAL A 23 9.14 -10.98 -3.15
C VAL A 23 7.87 -10.29 -2.69
N ILE A 24 6.81 -11.04 -2.42
CA ILE A 24 5.53 -10.52 -1.92
C ILE A 24 5.20 -11.23 -0.61
N TYR A 25 4.82 -10.44 0.42
CA TYR A 25 4.25 -10.97 1.66
C TYR A 25 2.84 -10.39 1.85
N TYR A 26 1.92 -11.23 2.30
CA TYR A 26 0.56 -10.84 2.65
C TYR A 26 0.27 -11.24 4.09
N ILE A 27 0.04 -10.26 4.95
CA ILE A 27 -0.20 -10.46 6.38
C ILE A 27 -1.65 -10.08 6.65
N PRO A 28 -2.54 -11.06 6.89
CA PRO A 28 -3.92 -10.78 7.30
C PRO A 28 -3.94 -10.19 8.72
N ASP A 29 -4.97 -9.42 9.02
CA ASP A 29 -5.22 -8.84 10.35
C ASP A 29 -3.98 -8.16 10.98
N PHE A 30 -3.18 -7.48 10.16
CA PHE A 30 -1.98 -6.77 10.63
C PHE A 30 -2.31 -5.66 11.62
N ILE A 31 -3.46 -5.01 11.44
CA ILE A 31 -4.02 -4.07 12.41
C ILE A 31 -5.36 -4.60 12.95
N SER A 32 -5.72 -4.20 14.17
CA SER A 32 -7.01 -4.56 14.73
C SER A 32 -8.16 -3.75 14.12
N LYS A 33 -9.40 -4.18 14.34
CA LYS A 33 -10.59 -3.43 13.93
C LYS A 33 -10.68 -2.04 14.57
N GLU A 34 -10.29 -1.94 15.83
CA GLU A 34 -10.25 -0.67 16.56
C GLU A 34 -9.19 0.28 15.97
N GLU A 35 -8.01 -0.27 15.58
CA GLU A 35 -6.98 0.50 14.87
C GLU A 35 -7.48 0.97 13.50
N GLU A 36 -8.16 0.11 12.74
CA GLU A 36 -8.77 0.45 11.45
C GLU A 36 -9.77 1.60 11.60
N GLU A 37 -10.73 1.47 12.51
CA GLU A 37 -11.75 2.49 12.75
C GLU A 37 -11.14 3.83 13.19
N TYR A 38 -10.11 3.78 14.03
CA TYR A 38 -9.39 4.96 14.46
C TYR A 38 -8.70 5.66 13.28
N LEU A 39 -7.95 4.90 12.45
CA LEU A 39 -7.26 5.42 11.27
C LEU A 39 -8.24 6.02 10.26
N LEU A 40 -9.36 5.34 9.99
CA LEU A 40 -10.40 5.83 9.08
C LEU A 40 -10.99 7.16 9.56
N ARG A 41 -11.29 7.29 10.86
CA ARG A 41 -11.76 8.56 11.43
C ARG A 41 -10.77 9.69 11.21
N GLN A 42 -9.47 9.45 11.44
CA GLN A 42 -8.43 10.46 11.23
C GLN A 42 -8.29 10.84 9.74
N VAL A 43 -8.34 9.87 8.85
CA VAL A 43 -8.28 10.10 7.39
C VAL A 43 -9.45 10.97 6.93
N PHE A 44 -10.67 10.65 7.35
CA PHE A 44 -11.87 11.40 6.93
C PHE A 44 -12.02 12.76 7.61
N ASN A 45 -11.46 12.92 8.81
CA ASN A 45 -11.42 14.21 9.51
C ASN A 45 -10.29 15.14 9.04
N ALA A 46 -9.43 14.68 8.13
CA ALA A 46 -8.37 15.53 7.58
C ALA A 46 -8.97 16.76 6.88
N PRO A 47 -8.31 17.94 6.99
CA PRO A 47 -8.79 19.16 6.35
C PRO A 47 -8.97 19.00 4.85
N LYS A 48 -9.98 19.63 4.26
CA LYS A 48 -10.27 19.56 2.82
C LYS A 48 -9.03 19.83 1.93
N PRO A 49 -8.16 20.81 2.21
CA PRO A 49 -6.96 21.05 1.40
C PRO A 49 -5.94 19.90 1.40
N LYS A 50 -6.03 18.95 2.36
CA LYS A 50 -5.16 17.77 2.37
C LYS A 50 -5.52 16.74 1.28
N TRP A 51 -6.75 16.77 0.81
CA TRP A 51 -7.23 15.90 -0.24
C TRP A 51 -6.92 16.41 -1.64
N THR A 52 -6.34 15.54 -2.47
CA THR A 52 -6.14 15.75 -3.91
C THR A 52 -7.06 14.81 -4.68
N GLN A 53 -7.90 15.35 -5.55
CA GLN A 53 -8.78 14.56 -6.43
C GLN A 53 -8.03 14.18 -7.71
N LEU A 54 -8.03 12.90 -8.04
CA LEU A 54 -7.58 12.34 -9.31
C LEU A 54 -8.76 11.68 -10.04
N SER A 55 -8.55 11.26 -11.29
CA SER A 55 -9.61 10.68 -12.13
C SER A 55 -10.20 9.36 -11.62
N GLY A 56 -9.48 8.60 -10.82
CA GLY A 56 -9.91 7.30 -10.32
C GLY A 56 -9.68 7.08 -8.83
N ARG A 57 -9.41 8.14 -8.07
CA ARG A 57 -9.21 8.09 -6.62
C ARG A 57 -9.05 9.48 -6.01
N LYS A 58 -9.14 9.56 -4.69
CA LYS A 58 -8.61 10.70 -3.90
C LYS A 58 -7.38 10.27 -3.14
N LEU A 59 -6.51 11.22 -2.82
CA LEU A 59 -5.31 10.93 -2.05
C LEU A 59 -4.94 12.03 -1.06
N GLN A 60 -4.15 11.65 -0.03
CA GLN A 60 -3.48 12.56 0.91
C GLN A 60 -2.01 12.21 0.96
N ASN A 61 -1.13 13.23 0.99
CA ASN A 61 0.30 13.07 1.26
C ASN A 61 0.61 13.41 2.71
N TRP A 62 1.33 12.53 3.40
CA TRP A 62 1.78 12.69 4.78
C TRP A 62 3.26 12.38 4.90
N GLY A 63 3.98 13.12 5.76
CA GLY A 63 5.43 13.00 5.90
C GLY A 63 6.21 13.86 4.91
N GLY A 64 5.54 14.44 3.92
CA GLY A 64 6.13 15.40 2.99
C GLY A 64 5.41 15.48 1.66
N LEU A 65 5.80 16.47 0.88
CA LEU A 65 5.29 16.69 -0.47
C LEU A 65 6.33 16.27 -1.52
N PRO A 66 5.91 15.57 -2.58
CA PRO A 66 6.78 15.25 -3.70
C PRO A 66 7.37 16.53 -4.33
N HIS A 67 8.66 16.49 -4.67
CA HIS A 67 9.37 17.54 -5.35
C HIS A 67 10.32 16.93 -6.38
N PRO A 68 10.60 17.58 -7.55
CA PRO A 68 11.50 17.02 -8.57
C PRO A 68 12.89 16.62 -8.07
N ARG A 69 13.40 17.29 -7.04
CA ARG A 69 14.71 17.01 -6.42
C ARG A 69 14.65 16.09 -5.20
N GLY A 70 13.46 15.58 -4.83
CA GLY A 70 13.29 14.73 -3.65
C GLY A 70 11.94 14.95 -2.97
N MET A 71 11.89 15.03 -1.66
CA MET A 71 10.69 15.30 -0.87
C MET A 71 10.91 16.49 0.06
N VAL A 72 9.98 17.43 0.05
CA VAL A 72 9.92 18.48 1.08
C VAL A 72 9.30 17.85 2.33
N PRO A 73 10.08 17.66 3.42
CA PRO A 73 9.60 16.90 4.56
C PRO A 73 8.57 17.67 5.38
N GLU A 74 7.58 16.94 5.86
CA GLU A 74 6.66 17.37 6.91
C GLU A 74 6.68 16.35 8.04
N ARG A 75 6.38 16.78 9.26
CA ARG A 75 6.25 15.86 10.39
C ARG A 75 5.00 14.99 10.21
N LEU A 76 5.15 13.68 10.37
CA LEU A 76 4.00 12.78 10.43
C LEU A 76 3.15 13.11 11.67
N PRO A 77 1.82 13.14 11.55
CA PRO A 77 0.95 13.32 12.69
C PRO A 77 1.02 12.09 13.63
N PRO A 78 0.84 12.28 14.95
CA PRO A 78 0.96 11.19 15.92
C PRO A 78 0.06 9.98 15.63
N TRP A 79 -1.15 10.22 15.11
CA TRP A 79 -2.09 9.15 14.77
C TRP A 79 -1.59 8.23 13.66
N LEU A 80 -0.79 8.76 12.73
CA LEU A 80 -0.22 8.01 11.63
C LEU A 80 1.16 7.41 11.99
N GLN A 81 1.91 8.11 12.84
CA GLN A 81 3.25 7.69 13.28
C GLN A 81 3.21 6.29 13.91
N ARG A 82 2.22 5.99 14.74
CA ARG A 82 2.07 4.66 15.36
C ARG A 82 1.96 3.52 14.34
N CYS A 83 1.19 3.72 13.27
CA CYS A 83 1.06 2.74 12.20
C CYS A 83 2.36 2.62 11.39
N VAL A 84 3.04 3.74 11.14
CA VAL A 84 4.33 3.79 10.45
C VAL A 84 5.42 3.09 11.26
N ASP A 85 5.45 3.27 12.56
CA ASP A 85 6.40 2.59 13.46
C ASP A 85 6.18 1.08 13.42
N LYS A 86 4.93 0.62 13.52
CA LYS A 86 4.56 -0.81 13.45
C LYS A 86 5.05 -1.48 12.16
N VAL A 87 4.98 -0.78 11.03
CA VAL A 87 5.53 -1.27 9.75
C VAL A 87 7.05 -1.18 9.70
N SER A 88 7.64 -0.13 10.28
CA SER A 88 9.08 0.08 10.31
C SER A 88 9.81 -0.96 11.17
N ASP A 89 9.17 -1.44 12.24
CA ASP A 89 9.66 -2.49 13.14
C ASP A 89 9.84 -3.84 12.44
N LEU A 90 9.19 -4.04 11.29
CA LEU A 90 9.41 -5.20 10.42
C LEU A 90 10.73 -5.16 9.65
N SER A 91 11.54 -4.13 9.83
CA SER A 91 12.86 -3.94 9.18
C SER A 91 12.81 -3.91 7.63
N LEU A 92 11.67 -3.47 7.07
CA LEU A 92 11.42 -3.45 5.62
C LEU A 92 12.31 -2.45 4.86
N PHE A 93 12.88 -1.46 5.56
CA PHE A 93 13.55 -0.31 4.96
C PHE A 93 15.05 -0.24 5.31
N GLY A 94 15.72 -1.39 5.45
CA GLY A 94 17.15 -1.45 5.76
C GLY A 94 17.52 -0.86 7.13
N GLY A 95 16.70 -1.13 8.16
CA GLY A 95 16.91 -0.62 9.51
C GLY A 95 16.59 0.86 9.72
N LEU A 96 16.07 1.54 8.69
CA LEU A 96 15.66 2.94 8.76
C LEU A 96 14.13 3.03 8.82
N PRO A 97 13.55 4.03 9.52
CA PRO A 97 12.10 4.15 9.58
C PRO A 97 11.53 4.66 8.25
N ALA A 98 10.27 4.28 7.97
CA ALA A 98 9.50 4.93 6.92
C ALA A 98 9.28 6.40 7.26
N ASN A 99 9.14 7.24 6.25
CA ASN A 99 9.02 8.69 6.42
C ASN A 99 7.93 9.32 5.55
N HIS A 100 7.19 8.52 4.78
CA HIS A 100 6.12 9.00 3.91
C HIS A 100 4.96 8.03 3.87
N VAL A 101 3.75 8.56 3.90
CA VAL A 101 2.50 7.81 3.72
C VAL A 101 1.64 8.49 2.67
N LEU A 102 1.26 7.73 1.66
CA LEU A 102 0.25 8.11 0.69
C LEU A 102 -1.05 7.39 1.06
N VAL A 103 -2.05 8.13 1.52
CA VAL A 103 -3.39 7.60 1.74
C VAL A 103 -4.17 7.69 0.44
N ASN A 104 -4.77 6.59 0.02
CA ASN A 104 -5.63 6.55 -1.16
C ASN A 104 -7.04 6.14 -0.75
N GLN A 105 -8.04 6.78 -1.33
CA GLN A 105 -9.44 6.41 -1.25
C GLN A 105 -9.95 6.04 -2.63
N TYR A 106 -10.58 4.87 -2.73
CA TYR A 106 -11.26 4.38 -3.92
C TYR A 106 -12.73 4.12 -3.59
N LEU A 107 -13.64 4.70 -4.34
CA LEU A 107 -15.06 4.36 -4.32
C LEU A 107 -15.33 3.10 -5.16
N PRO A 108 -16.47 2.41 -4.97
CA PRO A 108 -16.85 1.30 -5.83
C PRO A 108 -16.86 1.70 -7.31
N GLY A 109 -16.09 1.00 -8.13
CA GLY A 109 -15.91 1.31 -9.56
C GLY A 109 -14.73 2.25 -9.84
N GLU A 110 -14.04 2.76 -8.83
CA GLU A 110 -12.77 3.49 -8.99
C GLU A 110 -11.58 2.53 -8.95
N GLY A 111 -10.46 2.94 -9.55
CA GLY A 111 -9.25 2.15 -9.61
C GLY A 111 -8.07 2.93 -10.17
N ILE A 112 -6.94 2.24 -10.29
CA ILE A 112 -5.73 2.73 -10.92
C ILE A 112 -5.16 1.65 -11.83
N MET A 113 -5.19 1.90 -13.13
CA MET A 113 -4.65 0.99 -14.13
C MET A 113 -3.73 1.73 -15.09
N PRO A 114 -2.59 1.14 -15.48
CA PRO A 114 -1.78 1.64 -16.58
C PRO A 114 -2.60 1.71 -17.88
N ARG A 115 -2.24 2.62 -18.77
CA ARG A 115 -2.87 2.73 -20.09
C ARG A 115 -1.82 2.56 -21.19
N PRO A 116 -1.99 1.62 -22.15
CA PRO A 116 -3.04 0.58 -22.17
C PRO A 116 -2.92 -0.39 -20.98
N PRO A 117 -4.01 -1.04 -20.55
CA PRO A 117 -3.92 -2.01 -19.46
C PRO A 117 -3.09 -3.22 -19.90
N PRO A 118 -2.00 -3.56 -19.19
CA PRO A 118 -1.25 -4.77 -19.47
C PRO A 118 -2.05 -6.01 -19.05
N GLN A 119 -1.70 -7.17 -19.60
CA GLN A 119 -2.21 -8.43 -19.09
C GLN A 119 -1.71 -8.62 -17.64
N PRO A 120 -2.58 -8.88 -16.67
CA PRO A 120 -2.16 -9.11 -15.29
C PRO A 120 -1.37 -10.42 -15.20
N ILE A 121 -0.22 -10.38 -14.53
CA ILE A 121 0.59 -11.58 -14.24
C ILE A 121 -0.06 -12.34 -13.07
N THR A 122 -0.56 -11.63 -12.08
CA THR A 122 -1.25 -12.17 -10.93
C THR A 122 -2.20 -11.14 -10.33
N SER A 123 -3.18 -11.59 -9.58
CA SER A 123 -4.09 -10.75 -8.81
C SER A 123 -4.16 -11.23 -7.37
N LEU A 124 -4.07 -10.32 -6.43
CA LEU A 124 -4.15 -10.60 -4.99
C LEU A 124 -5.46 -10.07 -4.43
N LEU A 125 -6.06 -10.81 -3.51
CA LEU A 125 -7.18 -10.33 -2.72
C LEU A 125 -6.65 -9.61 -1.49
N LEU A 126 -7.05 -8.36 -1.31
CA LEU A 126 -6.62 -7.54 -0.17
C LEU A 126 -7.82 -7.30 0.75
N GLU A 127 -7.88 -8.05 1.84
CA GLU A 127 -8.91 -7.89 2.87
C GLU A 127 -8.63 -6.67 3.78
N PRO A 128 -9.65 -6.13 4.45
CA PRO A 128 -9.46 -5.09 5.46
C PRO A 128 -8.43 -5.48 6.52
N CYS A 129 -7.79 -4.53 7.14
CA CYS A 129 -6.77 -4.71 8.20
C CYS A 129 -5.48 -5.42 7.76
N SER A 130 -5.35 -5.84 6.50
CA SER A 130 -4.19 -6.55 5.99
C SER A 130 -3.02 -5.63 5.64
N LEU A 131 -1.81 -6.20 5.65
CA LEU A 131 -0.59 -5.57 5.14
C LEU A 131 -0.08 -6.35 3.92
N LEU A 132 0.10 -5.65 2.80
CA LEU A 132 0.80 -6.14 1.62
C LEU A 132 2.20 -5.54 1.56
N VAL A 133 3.22 -6.38 1.49
CA VAL A 133 4.62 -5.97 1.33
C VAL A 133 5.10 -6.38 -0.05
N LEU A 134 5.58 -5.41 -0.82
CA LEU A 134 6.17 -5.61 -2.14
C LEU A 134 7.66 -5.24 -2.09
N ARG A 135 8.55 -6.16 -2.44
CA ARG A 135 10.01 -5.96 -2.45
C ARG A 135 10.63 -6.46 -3.73
N GLY A 136 11.92 -6.15 -3.92
CA GLY A 136 12.72 -6.64 -5.02
C GLY A 136 12.05 -6.45 -6.39
N ALA A 137 12.04 -7.50 -7.20
CA ALA A 137 11.46 -7.47 -8.53
C ALA A 137 9.96 -7.18 -8.53
N ALA A 138 9.21 -7.64 -7.53
CA ALA A 138 7.79 -7.33 -7.40
C ALA A 138 7.53 -5.82 -7.29
N TYR A 139 8.42 -5.09 -6.63
CA TYR A 139 8.33 -3.64 -6.50
C TYR A 139 8.92 -2.89 -7.69
N THR A 140 10.10 -3.30 -8.19
CA THR A 140 10.88 -2.50 -9.15
C THR A 140 10.58 -2.80 -10.61
N ARG A 141 10.09 -4.00 -10.93
CA ARG A 141 9.93 -4.50 -12.31
C ARG A 141 8.47 -4.76 -12.70
N HIS A 142 7.52 -4.65 -11.76
CA HIS A 142 6.11 -4.90 -12.04
C HIS A 142 5.26 -3.66 -11.83
N LEU A 143 4.25 -3.50 -12.66
CA LEU A 143 3.24 -2.47 -12.50
C LEU A 143 2.16 -2.98 -11.51
N HIS A 144 1.69 -2.07 -10.67
CA HIS A 144 0.66 -2.36 -9.69
C HIS A 144 -0.61 -1.62 -10.08
N GLY A 145 -1.70 -2.34 -10.20
CA GLY A 145 -2.99 -1.78 -10.58
C GLY A 145 -4.12 -2.23 -9.66
N ILE A 146 -5.21 -1.50 -9.71
CA ILE A 146 -6.49 -1.84 -9.10
C ILE A 146 -7.53 -1.67 -10.18
N ALA A 147 -8.21 -2.76 -10.55
CA ALA A 147 -9.26 -2.73 -11.56
C ALA A 147 -10.42 -1.83 -11.11
N ALA A 148 -10.96 -1.04 -12.03
CA ALA A 148 -12.15 -0.23 -11.80
C ALA A 148 -13.40 -1.12 -11.85
N ALA A 149 -13.62 -1.90 -10.79
CA ALA A 149 -14.73 -2.85 -10.66
C ALA A 149 -15.58 -2.52 -9.42
N ARG A 150 -16.84 -2.92 -9.46
CA ARG A 150 -17.78 -2.84 -8.33
C ARG A 150 -17.90 -4.15 -7.58
N VAL A 151 -17.51 -5.24 -8.23
CA VAL A 151 -17.58 -6.60 -7.71
C VAL A 151 -16.33 -7.34 -8.16
N ASP A 152 -15.76 -8.14 -7.29
CA ASP A 152 -14.74 -9.13 -7.60
C ASP A 152 -15.40 -10.50 -7.65
N GLU A 153 -15.21 -11.20 -8.76
CA GLU A 153 -15.69 -12.58 -8.95
C GLU A 153 -14.46 -13.50 -8.88
N LEU A 154 -14.44 -14.38 -7.89
CA LEU A 154 -13.31 -15.29 -7.68
C LEU A 154 -13.53 -16.55 -8.50
N ASP A 155 -12.70 -16.74 -9.54
CA ASP A 155 -12.72 -17.93 -10.37
C ASP A 155 -12.25 -19.14 -9.54
N PRO A 156 -13.11 -20.19 -9.38
CA PRO A 156 -12.70 -21.41 -8.67
C PRO A 156 -11.50 -22.13 -9.32
N ALA A 157 -11.33 -21.97 -10.64
CA ALA A 157 -10.24 -22.58 -11.38
C ALA A 157 -8.93 -21.81 -11.27
N SER A 158 -8.99 -20.54 -10.89
CA SER A 158 -7.81 -19.66 -10.79
C SER A 158 -7.92 -18.74 -9.55
N PRO A 159 -7.84 -19.30 -8.34
CA PRO A 159 -7.92 -18.51 -7.12
C PRO A 159 -6.73 -17.56 -6.99
N PRO A 160 -6.87 -16.43 -6.27
CA PRO A 160 -5.74 -15.57 -5.94
C PRO A 160 -4.63 -16.33 -5.22
N PRO A 161 -3.34 -16.09 -5.50
CA PRO A 161 -2.23 -16.80 -4.83
C PRO A 161 -2.23 -16.70 -3.30
N ASN A 162 -2.82 -15.65 -2.74
CA ASN A 162 -2.98 -15.46 -1.30
C ASN A 162 -4.35 -15.92 -0.76
N ALA A 163 -5.13 -16.66 -1.53
CA ALA A 163 -6.49 -17.09 -1.13
C ALA A 163 -6.49 -17.86 0.19
N ALA A 164 -5.49 -18.70 0.43
CA ALA A 164 -5.38 -19.47 1.69
C ALA A 164 -5.27 -18.60 2.96
N ALA A 165 -4.81 -17.35 2.80
CA ALA A 165 -4.70 -16.38 3.90
C ALA A 165 -5.89 -15.42 3.97
N CYS A 166 -6.92 -15.59 3.13
CA CYS A 166 -8.08 -14.70 3.02
C CYS A 166 -9.35 -15.43 3.41
N CYS A 167 -10.04 -14.98 4.45
CA CYS A 167 -11.28 -15.60 4.92
C CYS A 167 -12.44 -15.50 3.91
N SER A 168 -12.45 -14.45 3.07
CA SER A 168 -13.48 -14.22 2.06
C SER A 168 -13.19 -14.90 0.71
N ALA A 169 -12.03 -15.54 0.55
CA ALA A 169 -11.60 -16.17 -0.70
C ALA A 169 -12.23 -17.55 -0.92
N LEU A 170 -13.54 -17.65 -0.83
CA LEU A 170 -14.25 -18.88 -1.13
C LEU A 170 -14.33 -19.09 -2.66
N PRO A 171 -14.22 -20.35 -3.15
CA PRO A 171 -14.36 -20.65 -4.57
C PRO A 171 -15.68 -20.14 -5.14
N GLY A 172 -15.63 -19.35 -6.21
CA GLY A 172 -16.83 -18.77 -6.83
C GLY A 172 -17.47 -17.62 -6.04
N ALA A 173 -16.80 -17.13 -5.00
CA ALA A 173 -17.31 -16.00 -4.23
C ALA A 173 -17.44 -14.74 -5.08
N ARG A 174 -18.50 -13.99 -4.81
CA ARG A 174 -18.78 -12.69 -5.41
C ARG A 174 -18.69 -11.61 -4.34
N LEU A 175 -17.62 -10.85 -4.36
CA LEU A 175 -17.29 -9.86 -3.35
C LEU A 175 -17.67 -8.45 -3.83
N VAL A 176 -18.68 -7.85 -3.22
CA VAL A 176 -19.08 -6.47 -3.51
C VAL A 176 -18.10 -5.50 -2.87
N ARG A 177 -17.51 -4.63 -3.68
CA ARG A 177 -16.56 -3.62 -3.20
C ARG A 177 -17.27 -2.47 -2.51
N GLY A 178 -16.83 -2.16 -1.29
CA GLY A 178 -17.12 -0.91 -0.60
C GLY A 178 -16.09 0.18 -0.90
N THR A 179 -16.18 1.28 -0.18
CA THR A 179 -15.11 2.31 -0.18
C THR A 179 -13.85 1.72 0.43
N ARG A 180 -12.76 1.74 -0.35
CA ARG A 180 -11.45 1.26 0.09
C ARG A 180 -10.55 2.44 0.45
N VAL A 181 -9.95 2.39 1.63
CA VAL A 181 -8.85 3.27 2.02
C VAL A 181 -7.58 2.42 2.13
N SER A 182 -6.49 2.88 1.55
CA SER A 182 -5.19 2.23 1.68
C SER A 182 -4.10 3.22 2.04
N LEU A 183 -3.15 2.76 2.84
CA LEU A 183 -1.97 3.50 3.24
C LEU A 183 -0.75 2.90 2.54
N THR A 184 -0.12 3.65 1.62
CA THR A 184 1.15 3.25 1.02
C THR A 184 2.27 3.85 1.85
N ILE A 185 2.84 3.02 2.72
CA ILE A 185 3.92 3.40 3.64
C ILE A 185 5.26 3.11 2.96
N ARG A 186 6.14 4.09 2.93
CA ARG A 186 7.42 3.96 2.24
C ARG A 186 8.51 4.84 2.86
N ARG A 187 9.75 4.53 2.52
CA ARG A 187 10.88 5.39 2.79
C ARG A 187 11.30 6.13 1.52
N VAL A 188 11.25 7.45 1.58
CA VAL A 188 11.78 8.33 0.53
C VAL A 188 13.22 8.68 0.89
N PRO A 189 14.23 8.28 0.08
CA PRO A 189 15.63 8.44 0.45
C PRO A 189 16.14 9.87 0.32
N ARG A 190 15.60 10.63 -0.64
CA ARG A 190 15.98 12.02 -0.90
C ARG A 190 15.02 12.97 -0.21
N VAL A 191 15.45 13.51 0.92
CA VAL A 191 14.71 14.52 1.69
C VAL A 191 15.44 15.86 1.55
N LEU A 192 14.72 16.90 1.14
CA LEU A 192 15.29 18.24 0.96
C LEU A 192 15.53 18.88 2.33
N ARG A 193 16.70 19.50 2.51
CA ARG A 193 16.97 20.33 3.70
C ARG A 193 16.35 21.72 3.49
N ALA A 194 15.85 22.34 4.55
CA ALA A 194 15.19 23.64 4.51
C ALA A 194 16.02 24.74 3.81
N GLY A 195 17.36 24.71 3.90
CA GLY A 195 18.25 25.67 3.24
C GLY A 195 18.31 25.58 1.71
N LEU A 196 17.87 24.46 1.10
CA LEU A 196 17.87 24.28 -0.35
C LEU A 196 16.61 24.85 -1.04
N LEU A 197 15.61 25.25 -0.28
CA LEU A 197 14.38 25.86 -0.79
C LEU A 197 14.54 27.37 -1.06
N LEU A 198 15.58 28.01 -0.51
CA LEU A 198 15.83 29.44 -0.62
C LEU A 198 16.85 29.81 -1.71
N SER A 199 17.51 28.86 -2.34
CA SER A 199 18.39 29.11 -3.49
C SER A 199 17.56 29.08 -4.78
N LYS A 200 17.28 30.27 -5.28
CA LYS A 200 16.74 30.49 -6.63
C LYS A 200 17.75 30.09 -7.70
#